data_8cec11dd5ee4228de484e8b5522fe24a
#
_entry.id   8cec11dd5ee4228de484e8b5522fe24a
#
_cell.length_a   1.000
_cell.length_b   1.000
_cell.length_c   1.000
_cell.angle_alpha   90.00
_cell.angle_beta   90.00
_cell.angle_gamma   90.00
#
_symmetry.space_group_name_H-M   'P 1'
#
loop_
_entity.id
_entity.type
_entity.pdbx_description
1 polymer ?
#
loop_
_entity_poly.entity_id
_entity_poly.type
_entity_poly.pdbx_seq_one_letter_code
_entity_poly.pdbx_strand_id
1 'polypeptide(L)'
;MFSSGWVSGLVRGRVSVAATALTAMTMALVLPAAWAAEPLPAPEGPVILLVSGNIAVINTDEGAAFDREMLQALGLTEIETSTPWTDGVPAFSGVLARTVLERVGAEGSTVMASALNDYTVEVPMEDFQNFDVLLATTMDGEEMKVSDKGPIWIVYPRDQHPELQDRRLHDRWVWQLKALRVQ
;
A
#
# COMPACT_ATOMS: atom_id res chain seq x y z
N MET A 1 -0.49 87.72 66.91
CA MET A 1 -1.74 87.59 67.63
C MET A 1 -2.62 86.62 66.88
N PHE A 2 -2.86 85.42 67.43
CA PHE A 2 -3.96 84.47 67.19
C PHE A 2 -4.31 84.13 65.77
N SER A 3 -4.69 82.92 65.34
CA SER A 3 -5.18 81.71 65.99
C SER A 3 -5.25 80.56 64.92
N SER A 4 -4.87 79.46 65.34
CA SER A 4 -5.27 78.08 64.98
C SER A 4 -6.43 77.83 64.05
N GLY A 5 -6.30 76.81 63.24
CA GLY A 5 -7.36 76.12 62.50
C GLY A 5 -6.89 74.83 61.86
N TRP A 6 -7.05 73.74 62.64
CA TRP A 6 -6.88 72.34 62.12
C TRP A 6 -8.11 71.95 61.30
N VAL A 7 -7.90 71.38 60.13
CA VAL A 7 -8.93 70.57 59.51
C VAL A 7 -8.29 69.30 58.95
N SER A 8 -8.69 68.20 59.51
CA SER A 8 -8.36 66.85 59.14
C SER A 8 -8.99 66.47 57.80
N GLY A 9 -8.20 66.19 56.77
CA GLY A 9 -8.68 65.63 55.54
C GLY A 9 -8.40 64.12 55.48
N LEU A 10 -9.46 63.33 55.59
CA LEU A 10 -9.39 61.85 55.35
C LEU A 10 -9.10 61.55 53.89
N VAL A 11 -7.95 61.01 53.63
CA VAL A 11 -7.64 60.43 52.34
C VAL A 11 -8.20 58.99 52.31
N ARG A 12 -9.30 58.81 51.58
CA ARG A 12 -9.86 57.50 51.29
C ARG A 12 -8.99 56.84 50.15
N GLY A 13 -8.13 55.93 50.57
CA GLY A 13 -7.40 55.06 49.61
C GLY A 13 -8.38 54.14 48.91
N ARG A 14 -8.47 54.29 47.62
CA ARG A 14 -9.15 53.33 46.70
C ARG A 14 -8.19 52.16 46.47
N VAL A 15 -8.52 51.01 47.09
CA VAL A 15 -7.86 49.74 46.78
C VAL A 15 -8.43 49.24 45.44
N SER A 16 -7.64 49.36 44.38
CA SER A 16 -7.95 48.75 43.10
C SER A 16 -7.59 47.27 43.16
N VAL A 17 -8.61 46.41 43.19
CA VAL A 17 -8.44 44.96 43.04
C VAL A 17 -8.27 44.69 41.54
N ALA A 18 -7.02 44.40 41.13
CA ALA A 18 -6.73 43.93 39.80
C ALA A 18 -7.19 42.47 39.70
N ALA A 19 -8.28 42.22 38.99
CA ALA A 19 -8.74 40.89 38.63
C ALA A 19 -7.82 40.31 37.52
N THR A 20 -6.94 39.39 37.90
CA THR A 20 -6.12 38.66 36.97
C THR A 20 -6.98 37.55 36.31
N ALA A 21 -7.45 37.79 35.09
CA ALA A 21 -8.13 36.78 34.30
C ALA A 21 -7.12 35.71 33.84
N LEU A 22 -7.20 34.53 34.44
CA LEU A 22 -6.43 33.36 34.04
C LEU A 22 -7.12 32.75 32.80
N THR A 23 -6.63 33.08 31.61
CA THR A 23 -7.10 32.46 30.36
C THR A 23 -6.52 31.04 30.26
N ALA A 24 -7.31 30.04 30.60
CA ALA A 24 -6.97 28.64 30.38
C ALA A 24 -7.00 28.36 28.85
N MET A 25 -5.82 28.30 28.24
CA MET A 25 -5.63 27.90 26.87
C MET A 25 -5.78 26.36 26.79
N THR A 26 -6.96 25.88 26.46
CA THR A 26 -7.21 24.47 26.16
C THR A 26 -6.50 24.10 24.85
N MET A 27 -5.35 23.47 24.98
CA MET A 27 -4.62 22.87 23.84
C MET A 27 -5.41 21.62 23.42
N ALA A 28 -6.21 21.78 22.37
CA ALA A 28 -6.89 20.66 21.74
C ALA A 28 -5.82 19.73 21.13
N LEU A 29 -5.67 18.54 21.73
CA LEU A 29 -4.83 17.47 21.20
C LEU A 29 -5.49 16.96 19.92
N VAL A 30 -5.07 17.48 18.76
CA VAL A 30 -5.46 16.94 17.45
C VAL A 30 -4.70 15.62 17.32
N LEU A 31 -5.34 14.52 17.69
CA LEU A 31 -4.85 13.18 17.33
C LEU A 31 -4.88 13.07 15.81
N PRO A 32 -3.77 12.66 15.16
CA PRO A 32 -3.82 12.36 13.75
C PRO A 32 -4.86 11.26 13.56
N ALA A 33 -5.85 11.50 12.69
CA ALA A 33 -6.74 10.45 12.25
C ALA A 33 -5.85 9.38 11.62
N ALA A 34 -5.74 8.22 12.27
CA ALA A 34 -5.16 7.05 11.62
C ALA A 34 -5.95 6.86 10.33
N TRP A 35 -5.29 6.98 9.19
CA TRP A 35 -5.88 6.62 7.92
C TRP A 35 -6.21 5.13 7.99
N ALA A 36 -7.43 4.83 8.37
CA ALA A 36 -7.96 3.49 8.17
C ALA A 36 -7.91 3.26 6.65
N ALA A 37 -7.12 2.28 6.22
CA ALA A 37 -7.09 1.89 4.81
C ALA A 37 -8.54 1.64 4.37
N GLU A 38 -8.92 2.16 3.21
CA GLU A 38 -10.29 1.94 2.70
C GLU A 38 -10.59 0.44 2.64
N PRO A 39 -11.79 0.02 3.03
CA PRO A 39 -12.16 -1.39 2.96
C PRO A 39 -11.98 -1.92 1.54
N LEU A 40 -11.49 -3.14 1.41
CA LEU A 40 -11.43 -3.83 0.13
C LEU A 40 -12.84 -4.38 -0.15
N PRO A 41 -13.47 -4.09 -1.31
CA PRO A 41 -14.77 -4.65 -1.65
C PRO A 41 -14.69 -6.18 -1.79
N ALA A 42 -15.81 -6.86 -1.65
CA ALA A 42 -15.90 -8.28 -1.99
C ALA A 42 -15.77 -8.46 -3.51
N PRO A 43 -15.09 -9.54 -4.00
CA PRO A 43 -15.06 -9.84 -5.42
C PRO A 43 -16.47 -10.07 -5.99
N GLU A 44 -16.74 -9.51 -7.16
CA GLU A 44 -18.00 -9.74 -7.90
C GLU A 44 -17.83 -10.85 -8.95
N GLY A 45 -16.60 -11.06 -9.41
CA GLY A 45 -16.21 -12.07 -10.38
C GLY A 45 -15.44 -13.25 -9.77
N PRO A 46 -14.96 -14.17 -10.62
CA PRO A 46 -14.09 -15.25 -10.17
C PRO A 46 -12.78 -14.70 -9.56
N VAL A 47 -12.45 -15.15 -8.36
CA VAL A 47 -11.19 -14.80 -7.70
C VAL A 47 -10.01 -15.38 -8.51
N ILE A 48 -9.09 -14.53 -8.92
CA ILE A 48 -7.87 -14.91 -9.66
C ILE A 48 -6.60 -14.69 -8.86
N LEU A 49 -6.65 -13.93 -7.75
CA LEU A 49 -5.53 -13.73 -6.84
C LEU A 49 -6.00 -13.70 -5.39
N LEU A 50 -5.34 -14.46 -4.52
CA LEU A 50 -5.47 -14.37 -3.07
C LEU A 50 -4.17 -13.83 -2.48
N VAL A 51 -4.24 -12.74 -1.70
CA VAL A 51 -3.11 -12.24 -0.91
C VAL A 51 -3.38 -12.53 0.57
N SER A 52 -2.43 -13.12 1.26
CA SER A 52 -2.57 -13.56 2.65
C SER A 52 -1.28 -13.37 3.46
N GLY A 53 -1.29 -13.80 4.71
CA GLY A 53 -0.13 -13.66 5.62
C GLY A 53 -0.15 -12.34 6.36
N ASN A 54 1.02 -11.67 6.48
CA ASN A 54 1.13 -10.40 7.20
C ASN A 54 0.60 -9.22 6.35
N ILE A 55 -0.72 -9.07 6.34
CA ILE A 55 -1.45 -8.00 5.64
C ILE A 55 -2.47 -7.35 6.57
N ALA A 56 -2.77 -6.07 6.37
CA ALA A 56 -3.67 -5.31 7.22
C ALA A 56 -5.12 -5.30 6.70
N VAL A 57 -5.34 -5.46 5.39
CA VAL A 57 -6.66 -5.35 4.75
C VAL A 57 -7.05 -6.67 4.13
N ILE A 58 -8.20 -7.19 4.56
CA ILE A 58 -8.79 -8.44 4.05
C ILE A 58 -10.25 -8.18 3.66
N ASN A 59 -10.80 -9.02 2.77
CA ASN A 59 -12.21 -9.02 2.38
C ASN A 59 -12.83 -10.44 2.41
N THR A 60 -12.03 -11.44 2.81
CA THR A 60 -12.46 -12.82 3.07
C THR A 60 -11.77 -13.36 4.31
N ASP A 61 -12.24 -14.49 4.85
CA ASP A 61 -11.61 -15.17 6.00
C ASP A 61 -10.20 -15.71 5.68
N GLU A 62 -9.88 -15.90 4.39
CA GLU A 62 -8.59 -16.43 3.93
C GLU A 62 -7.56 -15.32 3.63
N GLY A 63 -8.02 -14.06 3.46
CA GLY A 63 -7.17 -12.94 3.12
C GLY A 63 -7.84 -11.90 2.22
N ALA A 64 -7.04 -11.22 1.44
CA ALA A 64 -7.48 -10.27 0.42
C ALA A 64 -7.64 -10.99 -0.93
N ALA A 65 -8.87 -11.22 -1.33
CA ALA A 65 -9.24 -11.85 -2.60
C ALA A 65 -9.51 -10.78 -3.66
N PHE A 66 -8.96 -10.99 -4.85
CA PHE A 66 -9.12 -10.11 -6.00
C PHE A 66 -9.67 -10.88 -7.19
N ASP A 67 -10.70 -10.35 -7.81
CA ASP A 67 -11.08 -10.69 -9.17
C ASP A 67 -10.30 -9.81 -10.17
N ARG A 68 -10.58 -10.00 -11.47
CA ARG A 68 -9.87 -9.28 -12.53
C ARG A 68 -10.16 -7.78 -12.50
N GLU A 69 -11.41 -7.41 -12.33
CA GLU A 69 -11.87 -6.03 -12.31
C GLU A 69 -11.26 -5.26 -11.13
N MET A 70 -11.16 -5.90 -9.97
CA MET A 70 -10.51 -5.32 -8.80
C MET A 70 -9.02 -5.04 -9.04
N LEU A 71 -8.30 -5.96 -9.70
CA LEU A 71 -6.90 -5.74 -10.06
C LEU A 71 -6.75 -4.61 -11.07
N GLN A 72 -7.59 -4.57 -12.10
CA GLN A 72 -7.58 -3.51 -13.11
C GLN A 72 -7.87 -2.13 -12.51
N ALA A 73 -8.77 -2.05 -11.53
CA ALA A 73 -9.12 -0.81 -10.82
C ALA A 73 -7.95 -0.23 -10.01
N LEU A 74 -6.94 -1.03 -9.67
CA LEU A 74 -5.71 -0.55 -9.02
C LEU A 74 -4.76 0.19 -9.97
N GLY A 75 -5.06 0.20 -11.26
CA GLY A 75 -4.28 0.86 -12.30
C GLY A 75 -3.45 -0.13 -13.12
N LEU A 76 -3.67 -0.11 -14.44
CA LEU A 76 -2.92 -0.93 -15.38
C LEU A 76 -1.61 -0.25 -15.76
N THR A 77 -0.56 -1.04 -15.83
CA THR A 77 0.77 -0.68 -16.34
C THR A 77 1.11 -1.63 -17.49
N GLU A 78 1.76 -1.11 -18.52
CA GLU A 78 2.29 -1.90 -19.62
C GLU A 78 3.81 -1.86 -19.61
N ILE A 79 4.45 -3.01 -19.81
CA ILE A 79 5.89 -3.14 -19.97
C ILE A 79 6.20 -4.02 -21.19
N GLU A 80 7.19 -3.60 -21.97
CA GLU A 80 7.77 -4.42 -23.03
C GLU A 80 9.08 -5.02 -22.52
N THR A 81 9.18 -6.34 -22.55
CA THR A 81 10.39 -7.03 -22.07
C THR A 81 10.52 -8.42 -22.69
N SER A 82 11.76 -8.82 -23.00
CA SER A 82 12.06 -10.20 -23.35
C SER A 82 11.95 -11.11 -22.13
N THR A 83 11.59 -12.38 -22.38
CA THR A 83 11.55 -13.40 -21.34
C THR A 83 12.31 -14.65 -21.80
N PRO A 84 12.74 -15.53 -20.86
CA PRO A 84 13.33 -16.82 -21.25
C PRO A 84 12.35 -17.79 -21.93
N TRP A 85 11.05 -17.49 -21.97
CA TRP A 85 9.97 -18.40 -22.42
C TRP A 85 9.12 -17.87 -23.56
N THR A 86 9.46 -16.69 -24.07
CA THR A 86 8.77 -16.09 -25.23
C THR A 86 9.78 -15.69 -26.29
N ASP A 87 9.35 -15.67 -27.54
CA ASP A 87 10.14 -15.11 -28.62
C ASP A 87 9.95 -13.59 -28.69
N GLY A 88 11.02 -12.85 -28.98
CA GLY A 88 10.99 -11.40 -29.17
C GLY A 88 10.82 -10.63 -27.85
N VAL A 89 10.16 -9.48 -27.95
CA VAL A 89 9.90 -8.54 -26.82
C VAL A 89 8.40 -8.28 -26.79
N PRO A 90 7.61 -9.17 -26.17
CA PRO A 90 6.18 -8.96 -26.04
C PRO A 90 5.83 -7.81 -25.11
N ALA A 91 4.66 -7.21 -25.31
CA ALA A 91 4.05 -6.24 -24.43
C ALA A 91 3.17 -6.95 -23.39
N PHE A 92 3.45 -6.71 -22.11
CA PHE A 92 2.68 -7.24 -20.98
C PHE A 92 1.88 -6.12 -20.32
N SER A 93 0.59 -6.36 -20.04
CA SER A 93 -0.21 -5.43 -19.27
C SER A 93 -0.81 -6.11 -18.04
N GLY A 94 -0.86 -5.37 -16.93
CA GLY A 94 -1.35 -5.84 -15.64
C GLY A 94 -1.20 -4.78 -14.55
N VAL A 95 -1.27 -5.18 -13.31
CA VAL A 95 -1.05 -4.31 -12.14
C VAL A 95 0.35 -4.52 -11.59
N LEU A 96 1.00 -3.45 -11.12
CA LEU A 96 2.26 -3.59 -10.40
C LEU A 96 2.07 -4.37 -9.10
N ALA A 97 2.92 -5.35 -8.85
CA ALA A 97 2.83 -6.18 -7.64
C ALA A 97 2.90 -5.34 -6.37
N ARG A 98 3.77 -4.30 -6.33
CA ARG A 98 3.84 -3.37 -5.20
C ARG A 98 2.52 -2.67 -4.92
N THR A 99 1.76 -2.26 -5.95
CA THR A 99 0.46 -1.59 -5.77
C THR A 99 -0.55 -2.51 -5.08
N VAL A 100 -0.55 -3.80 -5.42
CA VAL A 100 -1.40 -4.80 -4.75
C VAL A 100 -0.96 -4.99 -3.31
N LEU A 101 0.34 -5.15 -3.05
CA LEU A 101 0.91 -5.34 -1.70
C LEU A 101 0.67 -4.11 -0.80
N GLU A 102 0.84 -2.90 -1.33
CA GLU A 102 0.53 -1.65 -0.63
C GLU A 102 -0.97 -1.54 -0.33
N ARG A 103 -1.84 -1.91 -1.30
CA ARG A 103 -3.30 -1.85 -1.13
C ARG A 103 -3.79 -2.71 0.03
N VAL A 104 -3.12 -3.85 0.27
CA VAL A 104 -3.47 -4.75 1.38
C VAL A 104 -2.69 -4.46 2.67
N GLY A 105 -1.82 -3.44 2.68
CA GLY A 105 -0.97 -3.13 3.82
C GLY A 105 -0.04 -4.27 4.18
N ALA A 106 0.66 -4.80 3.18
CA ALA A 106 1.60 -5.91 3.35
C ALA A 106 2.86 -5.45 4.09
N GLU A 107 3.20 -6.15 5.17
CA GLU A 107 4.43 -5.92 5.95
C GLU A 107 5.22 -7.24 6.06
N GLY A 108 6.44 -7.26 5.53
CA GLY A 108 7.28 -8.46 5.56
C GLY A 108 8.51 -8.32 4.71
N SER A 109 9.37 -9.32 4.77
CA SER A 109 10.62 -9.37 4.00
C SER A 109 10.54 -10.28 2.77
N THR A 110 9.57 -11.20 2.75
CA THR A 110 9.42 -12.18 1.67
C THR A 110 7.96 -12.41 1.31
N VAL A 111 7.73 -12.85 0.08
CA VAL A 111 6.43 -13.22 -0.43
C VAL A 111 6.53 -14.61 -1.05
N MET A 112 5.73 -15.56 -0.55
CA MET A 112 5.58 -16.87 -1.16
C MET A 112 4.59 -16.76 -2.32
N ALA A 113 5.06 -16.88 -3.55
CA ALA A 113 4.24 -16.86 -4.76
C ALA A 113 3.87 -18.29 -5.14
N SER A 114 2.56 -18.60 -5.25
CA SER A 114 2.05 -19.94 -5.52
C SER A 114 1.25 -19.97 -6.82
N ALA A 115 1.54 -20.93 -7.68
CA ALA A 115 0.84 -21.20 -8.93
C ALA A 115 -0.33 -22.18 -8.74
N LEU A 116 -1.18 -22.31 -9.77
CA LEU A 116 -2.33 -23.22 -9.76
C LEU A 116 -1.94 -24.71 -9.62
N ASN A 117 -0.73 -25.08 -10.06
CA ASN A 117 -0.18 -26.43 -9.95
C ASN A 117 0.58 -26.69 -8.65
N ASP A 118 0.38 -25.81 -7.63
CA ASP A 118 1.03 -25.83 -6.33
C ASP A 118 2.56 -25.59 -6.34
N TYR A 119 3.14 -25.21 -7.50
CA TYR A 119 4.49 -24.66 -7.52
C TYR A 119 4.52 -23.42 -6.63
N THR A 120 5.51 -23.35 -5.74
CA THR A 120 5.67 -22.22 -4.81
C THR A 120 7.12 -21.81 -4.76
N VAL A 121 7.36 -20.50 -4.81
CA VAL A 121 8.70 -19.91 -4.72
C VAL A 121 8.68 -18.72 -3.77
N GLU A 122 9.79 -18.53 -3.08
CA GLU A 122 10.04 -17.34 -2.26
C GLU A 122 10.58 -16.21 -3.14
N VAL A 123 9.93 -15.06 -3.06
CA VAL A 123 10.34 -13.81 -3.74
C VAL A 123 10.63 -12.78 -2.67
N PRO A 124 11.83 -12.18 -2.61
CA PRO A 124 12.10 -11.08 -1.70
C PRO A 124 11.13 -9.92 -1.92
N MET A 125 10.66 -9.31 -0.84
CA MET A 125 9.81 -8.11 -0.92
C MET A 125 10.51 -6.97 -1.67
N GLU A 126 11.84 -6.90 -1.56
CA GLU A 126 12.68 -5.92 -2.25
C GLU A 126 12.54 -5.98 -3.78
N ASP A 127 12.27 -7.14 -4.36
CA ASP A 127 12.04 -7.25 -5.80
C ASP A 127 10.84 -6.39 -6.23
N PHE A 128 9.76 -6.46 -5.46
CA PHE A 128 8.54 -5.68 -5.73
C PHE A 128 8.68 -4.19 -5.41
N GLN A 129 9.58 -3.83 -4.51
CA GLN A 129 9.85 -2.43 -4.15
C GLN A 129 10.78 -1.74 -5.14
N ASN A 130 11.81 -2.46 -5.61
CA ASN A 130 12.90 -1.90 -6.40
C ASN A 130 12.67 -2.00 -7.92
N PHE A 131 11.85 -2.95 -8.36
CA PHE A 131 11.54 -3.17 -9.77
C PHE A 131 10.05 -3.03 -10.06
N ASP A 132 9.72 -2.64 -11.27
CA ASP A 132 8.34 -2.59 -11.77
C ASP A 132 7.84 -4.01 -12.12
N VAL A 133 7.85 -4.90 -11.12
CA VAL A 133 7.36 -6.27 -11.28
C VAL A 133 5.86 -6.24 -11.52
N LEU A 134 5.45 -6.83 -12.65
CA LEU A 134 4.07 -6.82 -13.11
C LEU A 134 3.37 -8.13 -12.76
N LEU A 135 2.18 -8.06 -12.23
CA LEU A 135 1.20 -9.14 -12.21
C LEU A 135 0.43 -9.04 -13.53
N ALA A 136 1.02 -9.59 -14.60
CA ALA A 136 0.50 -9.48 -15.94
C ALA A 136 -0.74 -10.35 -16.12
N THR A 137 -1.78 -9.78 -16.75
CA THR A 137 -3.02 -10.49 -17.10
C THR A 137 -3.19 -10.58 -18.61
N THR A 138 -2.47 -9.75 -19.39
CA THR A 138 -2.47 -9.79 -20.86
C THR A 138 -1.05 -9.82 -21.41
N MET A 139 -0.90 -10.37 -22.60
CA MET A 139 0.31 -10.37 -23.39
C MET A 139 -0.06 -10.03 -24.85
N ASP A 140 0.63 -9.03 -25.44
CA ASP A 140 0.35 -8.51 -26.80
C ASP A 140 -1.13 -8.12 -27.00
N GLY A 141 -1.75 -7.54 -25.95
CA GLY A 141 -3.15 -7.11 -25.95
C GLY A 141 -4.18 -8.23 -25.79
N GLU A 142 -3.77 -9.49 -25.70
CA GLU A 142 -4.65 -10.62 -25.48
C GLU A 142 -4.60 -11.12 -24.05
N GLU A 143 -5.77 -11.48 -23.49
CA GLU A 143 -5.89 -12.05 -22.15
C GLU A 143 -5.21 -13.43 -22.09
N MET A 144 -4.30 -13.61 -21.11
CA MET A 144 -3.63 -14.89 -20.90
C MET A 144 -4.57 -15.93 -20.31
N LYS A 145 -4.69 -17.06 -20.99
CA LYS A 145 -5.53 -18.20 -20.56
C LYS A 145 -4.79 -19.07 -19.55
N VAL A 146 -5.56 -19.74 -18.67
CA VAL A 146 -5.03 -20.74 -17.72
C VAL A 146 -4.31 -21.89 -18.44
N SER A 147 -4.73 -22.23 -19.67
CA SER A 147 -4.07 -23.25 -20.49
C SER A 147 -2.68 -22.87 -20.98
N ASP A 148 -2.29 -21.60 -20.83
CA ASP A 148 -0.95 -21.10 -21.13
C ASP A 148 -0.27 -20.57 -19.86
N LYS A 149 -0.18 -19.25 -19.67
CA LYS A 149 0.53 -18.62 -18.55
C LYS A 149 -0.40 -17.85 -17.59
N GLY A 150 -1.68 -17.67 -17.96
CA GLY A 150 -2.69 -17.00 -17.16
C GLY A 150 -3.23 -17.83 -15.98
N PRO A 151 -4.10 -17.23 -15.16
CA PRO A 151 -4.69 -15.91 -15.34
C PRO A 151 -3.74 -14.75 -15.06
N ILE A 152 -2.66 -15.00 -14.29
CA ILE A 152 -1.64 -14.00 -13.91
C ILE A 152 -0.25 -14.61 -14.09
N TRP A 153 0.66 -13.81 -14.60
CA TRP A 153 2.09 -14.14 -14.70
C TRP A 153 2.90 -13.06 -14.00
N ILE A 154 3.82 -13.42 -13.10
CA ILE A 154 4.81 -12.49 -12.52
C ILE A 154 5.85 -12.20 -13.60
N VAL A 155 5.88 -10.97 -14.10
CA VAL A 155 6.78 -10.51 -15.16
C VAL A 155 7.69 -9.40 -14.62
N TYR A 156 9.00 -9.58 -14.81
CA TYR A 156 10.02 -8.60 -14.44
C TYR A 156 10.39 -7.72 -15.65
N PRO A 157 10.75 -6.44 -15.45
CA PRO A 157 11.25 -5.56 -16.51
C PRO A 157 12.72 -5.89 -16.87
N ARG A 158 12.94 -7.10 -17.36
CA ARG A 158 14.26 -7.73 -17.54
C ARG A 158 15.20 -6.92 -18.43
N ASP A 159 14.67 -6.31 -19.49
CA ASP A 159 15.48 -5.59 -20.47
C ASP A 159 15.87 -4.19 -19.98
N GLN A 160 15.19 -3.69 -18.94
CA GLN A 160 15.49 -2.40 -18.30
C GLN A 160 16.56 -2.53 -17.20
N HIS A 161 16.79 -3.74 -16.68
CA HIS A 161 17.65 -4.02 -15.54
C HIS A 161 18.59 -5.20 -15.83
N PRO A 162 19.90 -4.97 -16.08
CA PRO A 162 20.86 -6.04 -16.38
C PRO A 162 20.93 -7.13 -15.31
N GLU A 163 20.73 -6.79 -14.02
CA GLU A 163 20.70 -7.72 -12.89
C GLU A 163 19.56 -8.73 -12.98
N LEU A 164 18.45 -8.38 -13.62
CA LEU A 164 17.30 -9.27 -13.82
C LEU A 164 17.51 -10.32 -14.93
N GLN A 165 18.65 -10.24 -15.64
CA GLN A 165 19.03 -11.23 -16.65
C GLN A 165 19.69 -12.49 -16.05
N ASP A 166 19.93 -12.48 -14.74
CA ASP A 166 20.48 -13.64 -14.03
C ASP A 166 19.50 -14.82 -14.05
N ARG A 167 19.97 -15.96 -14.53
CA ARG A 167 19.18 -17.21 -14.60
C ARG A 167 18.69 -17.70 -13.23
N ARG A 168 19.36 -17.31 -12.14
CA ARG A 168 18.94 -17.65 -10.78
C ARG A 168 17.62 -17.00 -10.37
N LEU A 169 17.19 -15.96 -11.09
CA LEU A 169 15.92 -15.27 -10.86
C LEU A 169 14.75 -15.88 -11.67
N HIS A 170 15.03 -16.83 -12.56
CA HIS A 170 14.00 -17.38 -13.44
C HIS A 170 12.87 -18.06 -12.65
N ASP A 171 13.15 -18.67 -11.50
CA ASP A 171 12.15 -19.33 -10.67
C ASP A 171 11.11 -18.36 -10.11
N ARG A 172 11.43 -17.05 -10.04
CA ARG A 172 10.53 -15.99 -9.53
C ARG A 172 9.48 -15.55 -10.57
N TRP A 173 9.61 -15.97 -11.83
CA TRP A 173 8.67 -15.66 -12.90
C TRP A 173 7.50 -16.65 -12.89
N VAL A 174 6.69 -16.59 -11.85
CA VAL A 174 5.61 -17.55 -11.65
C VAL A 174 4.47 -17.26 -12.60
N TRP A 175 4.20 -18.19 -13.50
CA TRP A 175 2.98 -18.20 -14.33
C TRP A 175 1.85 -18.98 -13.64
N GLN A 176 0.62 -18.81 -14.13
CA GLN A 176 -0.58 -19.38 -13.49
C GLN A 176 -0.65 -19.03 -11.98
N LEU A 177 -0.20 -17.82 -11.64
CA LEU A 177 -0.19 -17.36 -10.25
C LEU A 177 -1.62 -17.34 -9.70
N LYS A 178 -1.80 -17.92 -8.50
CA LYS A 178 -3.07 -17.92 -7.75
C LYS A 178 -2.99 -17.21 -6.40
N ALA A 179 -1.81 -17.18 -5.78
CA ALA A 179 -1.69 -16.62 -4.44
C ALA A 179 -0.32 -16.00 -4.16
N LEU A 180 -0.35 -14.96 -3.32
CA LEU A 180 0.81 -14.33 -2.69
C LEU A 180 0.63 -14.39 -1.17
N ARG A 181 1.58 -14.96 -0.45
CA ARG A 181 1.58 -14.98 1.01
C ARG A 181 2.77 -14.20 1.56
N VAL A 182 2.49 -13.13 2.27
CA VAL A 182 3.49 -12.24 2.90
C VAL A 182 4.01 -12.83 4.20
N GLN A 183 5.37 -12.81 4.39
CA GLN A 183 6.06 -13.32 5.58
C GLN A 183 7.12 -12.33 6.07
#